data_38f607b25e8a0fda30439a5d6995eb9e
#
_entry.id   38f607b25e8a0fda30439a5d6995eb9e
#
_cell.length_a   1.000
_cell.length_b   1.000
_cell.length_c   1.000
_cell.angle_alpha   90.00
_cell.angle_beta   90.00
_cell.angle_gamma   90.00
#
_symmetry.space_group_name_H-M   'P 1'
#
loop_
_entity.id
_entity.type
_entity.pdbx_description
1 polymer ?
#
loop_
_entity_poly.entity_id
_entity_poly.type
_entity_poly.pdbx_seq_one_letter_code
_entity_poly.pdbx_strand_id
1 'polypeptide(L)'
;MNYFFDTNVIVGYCIPSDYWNAMAKKAFKKEGNHYWSTTVKNESIKVIFEIMDDYENLLYKIKGEMTNDMPLKKEDFFCLVKDLKNTAILNNARKFNLAEAVWIEGGWYEDAHPVKISKILDDICGDLYADVNKNFNECVNSLILHERKENYYELLDMINSIKLPDPSKRIHKHDNYIILDAHDLGWKIKVNFITSDKELLAFKEILKEITEIDEMTYLGDLS
;
A
#
# COMPACT_ATOMS: atom_id res chain seq x y z
N MET A 1 5.14 -23.77 2.81
CA MET A 1 4.54 -23.15 1.61
C MET A 1 5.39 -21.94 1.23
N ASN A 2 5.45 -21.55 -0.06
CA ASN A 2 6.21 -20.37 -0.47
C ASN A 2 5.22 -19.31 -0.98
N TYR A 3 5.38 -18.10 -0.51
CA TYR A 3 4.50 -16.97 -0.85
C TYR A 3 5.30 -15.92 -1.60
N PHE A 4 4.77 -15.47 -2.72
CA PHE A 4 5.31 -14.32 -3.44
C PHE A 4 4.35 -13.13 -3.21
N PHE A 5 4.87 -12.06 -2.67
CA PHE A 5 4.08 -10.89 -2.32
C PHE A 5 4.12 -9.84 -3.42
N ASP A 6 2.94 -9.37 -3.80
CA ASP A 6 2.73 -8.22 -4.66
C ASP A 6 3.06 -6.90 -3.93
N THR A 7 3.28 -5.84 -4.68
CA THR A 7 3.54 -4.47 -4.19
C THR A 7 2.52 -4.02 -3.15
N ASN A 8 1.23 -4.27 -3.40
CA ASN A 8 0.15 -3.87 -2.50
C ASN A 8 0.23 -4.54 -1.12
N VAL A 9 0.77 -5.77 -1.03
CA VAL A 9 0.99 -6.46 0.24
C VAL A 9 2.08 -5.78 1.04
N ILE A 10 3.17 -5.39 0.38
CA ILE A 10 4.31 -4.70 1.01
C ILE A 10 3.89 -3.31 1.50
N VAL A 11 3.23 -2.52 0.63
CA VAL A 11 2.72 -1.19 0.97
C VAL A 11 1.74 -1.27 2.14
N GLY A 12 0.79 -2.22 2.08
CA GLY A 12 -0.17 -2.45 3.17
C GLY A 12 0.51 -2.83 4.49
N TYR A 13 1.59 -3.62 4.46
CA TYR A 13 2.37 -3.94 5.66
C TYR A 13 3.08 -2.70 6.22
N CYS A 14 3.69 -1.90 5.36
CA CYS A 14 4.52 -0.77 5.75
C CYS A 14 3.72 0.41 6.29
N ILE A 15 2.55 0.71 5.73
CA ILE A 15 1.74 1.89 6.08
C ILE A 15 0.70 1.51 7.16
N PRO A 16 0.84 1.94 8.42
CA PRO A 16 -0.07 1.57 9.50
C PRO A 16 -1.53 1.96 9.25
N SER A 17 -1.75 3.08 8.57
CA SER A 17 -3.08 3.62 8.22
C SER A 17 -3.66 3.02 6.93
N ASP A 18 -2.97 2.10 6.27
CA ASP A 18 -3.47 1.46 5.06
C ASP A 18 -4.63 0.50 5.38
N TYR A 19 -5.61 0.46 4.48
CA TYR A 19 -6.76 -0.45 4.59
C TYR A 19 -6.34 -1.92 4.72
N TRP A 20 -5.26 -2.31 4.04
CA TRP A 20 -4.75 -3.68 4.01
C TRP A 20 -3.76 -4.02 5.13
N ASN A 21 -3.41 -3.07 6.01
CA ASN A 21 -2.34 -3.26 6.99
C ASN A 21 -2.55 -4.53 7.86
N ALA A 22 -3.75 -4.71 8.41
CA ALA A 22 -4.04 -5.86 9.25
C ALA A 22 -3.92 -7.19 8.49
N MET A 23 -4.39 -7.24 7.22
CA MET A 23 -4.32 -8.44 6.39
C MET A 23 -2.90 -8.71 5.89
N ALA A 24 -2.15 -7.67 5.53
CA ALA A 24 -0.75 -7.79 5.16
C ALA A 24 0.08 -8.34 6.34
N LYS A 25 -0.13 -7.86 7.55
CA LYS A 25 0.49 -8.42 8.76
C LYS A 25 0.15 -9.90 8.98
N LYS A 26 -1.07 -10.33 8.65
CA LYS A 26 -1.43 -11.76 8.69
C LYS A 26 -0.70 -12.55 7.59
N ALA A 27 -0.56 -11.99 6.38
CA ALA A 27 0.19 -12.63 5.31
C ALA A 27 1.64 -12.90 5.71
N PHE A 28 2.31 -11.93 6.32
CA PHE A 28 3.68 -12.05 6.82
C PHE A 28 3.84 -13.06 7.99
N LYS A 29 2.76 -13.39 8.69
CA LYS A 29 2.78 -14.39 9.78
C LYS A 29 2.54 -15.82 9.31
N LYS A 30 2.21 -16.05 8.03
CA LYS A 30 2.01 -17.41 7.51
C LYS A 30 3.31 -18.20 7.56
N GLU A 31 3.21 -19.47 7.93
CA GLU A 31 4.37 -20.37 7.96
C GLU A 31 4.87 -20.66 6.55
N GLY A 32 6.15 -20.41 6.30
CA GLY A 32 6.81 -20.65 5.03
C GLY A 32 7.81 -19.59 4.66
N ASN A 33 8.32 -19.68 3.43
CA ASN A 33 9.22 -18.66 2.89
C ASN A 33 8.41 -17.57 2.19
N HIS A 34 8.79 -16.33 2.41
CA HIS A 34 8.17 -15.17 1.81
C HIS A 34 9.16 -14.53 0.84
N TYR A 35 8.69 -14.28 -0.38
CA TYR A 35 9.50 -13.74 -1.47
C TYR A 35 8.93 -12.44 -1.99
N TRP A 36 9.79 -11.60 -2.46
CA TRP A 36 9.50 -10.46 -3.30
C TRP A 36 10.55 -10.36 -4.40
N SER A 37 10.27 -9.60 -5.46
CA SER A 37 11.25 -9.34 -6.52
C SER A 37 11.86 -7.96 -6.42
N THR A 38 12.90 -7.73 -7.22
CA THR A 38 13.46 -6.39 -7.42
C THR A 38 12.41 -5.42 -7.97
N THR A 39 11.52 -5.89 -8.85
CA THR A 39 10.39 -5.11 -9.39
C THR A 39 9.48 -4.65 -8.26
N VAL A 40 8.97 -5.60 -7.45
CA VAL A 40 8.10 -5.33 -6.29
C VAL A 40 8.78 -4.40 -5.30
N LYS A 41 10.05 -4.64 -4.97
CA LYS A 41 10.82 -3.79 -4.05
C LYS A 41 10.88 -2.34 -4.52
N ASN A 42 11.27 -2.12 -5.76
CA ASN A 42 11.43 -0.78 -6.32
C ASN A 42 10.10 -0.04 -6.42
N GLU A 43 9.04 -0.74 -6.83
CA GLU A 43 7.70 -0.18 -6.91
C GLU A 43 7.15 0.14 -5.52
N SER A 44 7.34 -0.75 -4.54
CA SER A 44 6.93 -0.51 -3.14
C SER A 44 7.60 0.74 -2.56
N ILE A 45 8.90 0.91 -2.79
CA ILE A 45 9.62 2.11 -2.36
C ILE A 45 8.98 3.36 -2.97
N LYS A 46 8.75 3.36 -4.29
CA LYS A 46 8.14 4.49 -4.98
C LYS A 46 6.76 4.83 -4.42
N VAL A 47 5.88 3.83 -4.29
CA VAL A 47 4.51 4.03 -3.79
C VAL A 47 4.50 4.51 -2.33
N ILE A 48 5.39 3.96 -1.48
CA ILE A 48 5.52 4.40 -0.09
C ILE A 48 5.94 5.89 -0.05
N PHE A 49 6.94 6.29 -0.83
CA PHE A 49 7.35 7.70 -0.90
C PHE A 49 6.22 8.62 -1.37
N GLU A 50 5.48 8.23 -2.43
CA GLU A 50 4.33 9.01 -2.92
C GLU A 50 3.25 9.16 -1.85
N ILE A 51 2.97 8.12 -1.06
CA ILE A 51 2.03 8.20 0.07
C ILE A 51 2.54 9.15 1.14
N MET A 52 3.82 9.07 1.50
CA MET A 52 4.41 9.93 2.53
C MET A 52 4.43 11.39 2.09
N ASP A 53 4.80 11.68 0.85
CA ASP A 53 4.74 13.04 0.27
C ASP A 53 3.33 13.62 0.30
N ASP A 54 2.31 12.80 0.01
CA ASP A 54 0.91 13.22 0.07
C ASP A 54 0.46 13.54 1.50
N TYR A 55 0.92 12.77 2.50
CA TYR A 55 0.68 13.08 3.91
C TYR A 55 1.35 14.40 4.31
N GLU A 56 2.62 14.60 3.96
CA GLU A 56 3.36 15.84 4.23
C GLU A 56 2.67 17.05 3.62
N ASN A 57 2.26 16.94 2.35
CA ASN A 57 1.52 17.99 1.65
C ASN A 57 0.16 18.29 2.30
N LEU A 58 -0.55 17.27 2.79
CA LEU A 58 -1.80 17.47 3.52
C LEU A 58 -1.56 18.23 4.82
N LEU A 59 -0.54 17.82 5.60
CA LEU A 59 -0.17 18.49 6.85
C LEU A 59 0.22 19.95 6.63
N TYR A 60 1.02 20.21 5.60
CA TYR A 60 1.39 21.58 5.23
C TYR A 60 0.17 22.45 4.90
N LYS A 61 -0.79 21.91 4.13
CA LYS A 61 -2.03 22.60 3.79
C LYS A 61 -2.89 22.86 5.02
N ILE A 62 -3.06 21.87 5.91
CA ILE A 62 -3.81 22.04 7.16
C ILE A 62 -3.20 23.19 7.98
N LYS A 63 -1.88 23.21 8.14
CA LYS A 63 -1.17 24.28 8.88
C LYS A 63 -1.33 25.65 8.21
N GLY A 64 -1.28 25.69 6.87
CA GLY A 64 -1.45 26.93 6.10
C GLY A 64 -2.85 27.54 6.26
N GLU A 65 -3.88 26.73 6.41
CA GLU A 65 -5.25 27.23 6.63
C GLU A 65 -5.52 27.66 8.08
N MET A 66 -4.72 27.19 9.03
CA MET A 66 -4.81 27.59 10.46
C MET A 66 -4.08 28.91 10.73
N THR A 67 -4.40 29.95 9.97
CA THR A 67 -3.68 31.25 10.02
C THR A 67 -4.09 32.16 11.19
N ASN A 68 -5.16 31.87 11.90
CA ASN A 68 -5.65 32.67 13.00
C ASN A 68 -5.23 32.07 14.35
N ASP A 69 -4.79 32.94 15.27
CA ASP A 69 -4.43 32.53 16.65
C ASP A 69 -5.64 32.19 17.54
N MET A 70 -6.85 32.18 16.97
CA MET A 70 -8.05 31.82 17.71
C MET A 70 -8.20 30.30 17.83
N PRO A 71 -8.65 29.80 19.00
CA PRO A 71 -8.96 28.39 19.17
C PRO A 71 -9.96 27.90 18.12
N LEU A 72 -9.70 26.75 17.53
CA LEU A 72 -10.59 26.06 16.58
C LEU A 72 -11.46 25.06 17.33
N LYS A 73 -12.77 25.11 17.07
CA LYS A 73 -13.66 24.03 17.52
C LYS A 73 -13.41 22.76 16.73
N LYS A 74 -13.77 21.63 17.31
CA LYS A 74 -13.63 20.31 16.68
C LYS A 74 -14.25 20.27 15.29
N GLU A 75 -15.48 20.75 15.18
CA GLU A 75 -16.25 20.77 13.93
C GLU A 75 -15.57 21.62 12.85
N ASP A 76 -15.05 22.78 13.23
CA ASP A 76 -14.36 23.69 12.30
C ASP A 76 -13.06 23.08 11.79
N PHE A 77 -12.29 22.42 12.66
CA PHE A 77 -11.08 21.70 12.25
C PHE A 77 -11.40 20.53 11.30
N PHE A 78 -12.45 19.74 11.59
CA PHE A 78 -12.86 18.63 10.72
C PHE A 78 -13.38 19.14 9.37
N CYS A 79 -14.13 20.25 9.33
CA CYS A 79 -14.57 20.91 8.10
C CYS A 79 -13.35 21.38 7.29
N LEU A 80 -12.38 22.04 7.91
CA LEU A 80 -11.15 22.48 7.26
C LEU A 80 -10.42 21.31 6.59
N VAL A 81 -10.19 20.22 7.32
CA VAL A 81 -9.49 19.04 6.77
C VAL A 81 -10.29 18.38 5.64
N LYS A 82 -11.62 18.33 5.75
CA LYS A 82 -12.52 17.76 4.72
C LYS A 82 -12.48 18.58 3.42
N ASP A 83 -12.45 19.90 3.52
CA ASP A 83 -12.55 20.80 2.37
C ASP A 83 -11.25 20.87 1.54
N LEU A 84 -10.14 20.41 2.09
CA LEU A 84 -8.90 20.28 1.33
C LEU A 84 -9.09 19.32 0.15
N LYS A 85 -8.51 19.65 -1.00
CA LYS A 85 -8.60 18.82 -2.20
C LYS A 85 -8.03 17.41 -1.93
N ASN A 86 -8.78 16.40 -2.37
CA ASN A 86 -8.27 15.02 -2.37
C ASN A 86 -7.12 14.88 -3.36
N THR A 87 -6.17 14.02 -3.01
CA THR A 87 -5.18 13.48 -3.94
C THR A 87 -5.62 12.07 -4.37
N ALA A 88 -4.93 11.49 -5.32
CA ALA A 88 -5.20 10.11 -5.75
C ALA A 88 -5.03 9.09 -4.60
N ILE A 89 -4.16 9.38 -3.64
CA ILE A 89 -3.78 8.50 -2.54
C ILE A 89 -4.53 8.84 -1.26
N LEU A 90 -4.67 10.13 -0.92
CA LEU A 90 -5.37 10.58 0.28
C LEU A 90 -6.83 10.95 -0.05
N ASN A 91 -7.70 10.00 0.17
CA ASN A 91 -9.16 10.16 0.06
C ASN A 91 -9.77 10.75 1.36
N ASN A 92 -11.07 11.05 1.32
CA ASN A 92 -11.79 11.64 2.47
C ASN A 92 -11.72 10.77 3.74
N ALA A 93 -11.70 9.43 3.62
CA ALA A 93 -11.63 8.55 4.77
C ALA A 93 -10.28 8.68 5.50
N ARG A 94 -9.16 8.72 4.75
CA ARG A 94 -7.82 8.92 5.33
C ARG A 94 -7.68 10.29 6.00
N LYS A 95 -8.23 11.34 5.37
CA LYS A 95 -8.25 12.69 5.96
C LYS A 95 -9.05 12.74 7.26
N PHE A 96 -10.22 12.10 7.28
CA PHE A 96 -11.05 12.02 8.47
C PHE A 96 -10.33 11.30 9.61
N ASN A 97 -9.72 10.15 9.32
CA ASN A 97 -8.95 9.38 10.30
C ASN A 97 -7.77 10.20 10.86
N LEU A 98 -7.08 10.98 10.01
CA LEU A 98 -6.03 11.88 10.47
C LEU A 98 -6.58 12.97 11.39
N ALA A 99 -7.68 13.63 11.02
CA ALA A 99 -8.29 14.66 11.85
C ALA A 99 -8.74 14.09 13.20
N GLU A 100 -9.30 12.89 13.21
CA GLU A 100 -9.71 12.21 14.44
C GLU A 100 -8.49 11.85 15.32
N ALA A 101 -7.43 11.30 14.72
CA ALA A 101 -6.20 10.99 15.43
C ALA A 101 -5.59 12.23 16.09
N VAL A 102 -5.50 13.35 15.36
CA VAL A 102 -5.00 14.63 15.88
C VAL A 102 -5.83 15.09 17.08
N TRP A 103 -7.16 15.00 16.98
CA TRP A 103 -8.05 15.47 18.05
C TRP A 103 -7.96 14.59 19.29
N ILE A 104 -7.88 13.28 19.13
CA ILE A 104 -7.73 12.30 20.22
C ILE A 104 -6.37 12.48 20.90
N GLU A 105 -5.28 12.56 20.13
CA GLU A 105 -3.92 12.71 20.64
C GLU A 105 -3.77 13.99 21.46
N GLY A 106 -4.42 15.08 21.01
CA GLY A 106 -4.44 16.35 21.73
C GLY A 106 -5.25 16.32 23.02
N GLY A 107 -6.13 15.35 23.20
CA GLY A 107 -7.01 15.25 24.39
C GLY A 107 -7.97 16.41 24.56
N TRP A 108 -8.36 17.09 23.48
CA TRP A 108 -9.22 18.27 23.53
C TRP A 108 -10.70 17.89 23.52
N TYR A 109 -11.50 18.58 24.33
CA TYR A 109 -12.94 18.34 24.44
C TYR A 109 -13.75 19.22 23.48
N GLU A 110 -13.52 20.52 23.44
CA GLU A 110 -14.35 21.49 22.69
C GLU A 110 -13.55 22.28 21.65
N ASP A 111 -12.38 22.79 22.03
CA ASP A 111 -11.53 23.61 21.17
C ASP A 111 -10.04 23.31 21.36
N ALA A 112 -9.24 23.72 20.38
CA ALA A 112 -7.78 23.58 20.43
C ALA A 112 -7.10 24.79 19.77
N HIS A 113 -5.98 25.21 20.36
CA HIS A 113 -5.20 26.29 19.79
C HIS A 113 -4.41 25.80 18.56
N PRO A 114 -4.37 26.56 17.43
CA PRO A 114 -3.67 26.16 16.20
C PRO A 114 -2.22 25.70 16.41
N VAL A 115 -1.48 26.36 17.29
CA VAL A 115 -0.09 25.98 17.63
C VAL A 115 -0.02 24.58 18.22
N LYS A 116 -0.98 24.19 19.08
CA LYS A 116 -1.03 22.84 19.65
C LYS A 116 -1.41 21.80 18.62
N ILE A 117 -2.39 22.12 17.75
CA ILE A 117 -2.77 21.27 16.63
C ILE A 117 -1.56 21.04 15.70
N SER A 118 -0.85 22.12 15.34
CA SER A 118 0.35 22.03 14.50
C SER A 118 1.42 21.13 15.09
N LYS A 119 1.65 21.20 16.40
CA LYS A 119 2.62 20.34 17.07
C LYS A 119 2.21 18.86 16.99
N ILE A 120 0.96 18.54 17.30
CA ILE A 120 0.43 17.18 17.22
C ILE A 120 0.52 16.64 15.78
N LEU A 121 0.23 17.48 14.77
CA LEU A 121 0.40 17.10 13.36
C LEU A 121 1.87 16.73 13.05
N ASP A 122 2.84 17.51 13.57
CA ASP A 122 4.26 17.18 13.40
C ASP A 122 4.64 15.87 14.09
N ASP A 123 4.18 15.66 15.32
CA ASP A 123 4.44 14.44 16.10
C ASP A 123 3.86 13.22 15.37
N ILE A 124 2.59 13.27 14.93
CA ILE A 124 1.94 12.18 14.14
C ILE A 124 2.70 11.90 12.84
N CYS A 125 3.16 12.94 12.14
CA CYS A 125 3.95 12.77 10.93
C CYS A 125 5.28 12.07 11.24
N GLY A 126 5.99 12.52 12.26
CA GLY A 126 7.25 11.91 12.71
C GLY A 126 7.09 10.43 13.06
N ASP A 127 6.05 10.10 13.82
CA ASP A 127 5.74 8.72 14.21
C ASP A 127 5.38 7.86 12.99
N LEU A 128 4.58 8.40 12.06
CA LEU A 128 4.26 7.70 10.81
C LEU A 128 5.52 7.38 10.00
N TYR A 129 6.44 8.36 9.83
CA TYR A 129 7.72 8.13 9.15
C TYR A 129 8.57 7.08 9.86
N ALA A 130 8.64 7.12 11.19
CA ALA A 130 9.40 6.15 11.98
C ALA A 130 8.82 4.73 11.82
N ASP A 131 7.51 4.58 11.91
CA ASP A 131 6.82 3.31 11.75
C ASP A 131 6.98 2.74 10.33
N VAL A 132 6.82 3.58 9.30
CA VAL A 132 6.98 3.16 7.91
C VAL A 132 8.41 2.68 7.65
N ASN A 133 9.42 3.43 8.10
CA ASN A 133 10.82 3.04 7.95
C ASN A 133 11.13 1.74 8.71
N LYS A 134 10.61 1.57 9.92
CA LYS A 134 10.76 0.34 10.70
C LYS A 134 10.15 -0.84 9.96
N ASN A 135 8.88 -0.73 9.54
CA ASN A 135 8.17 -1.80 8.87
C ASN A 135 8.83 -2.17 7.53
N PHE A 136 9.30 -1.17 6.76
CA PHE A 136 10.02 -1.43 5.51
C PHE A 136 11.35 -2.16 5.74
N ASN A 137 12.10 -1.79 6.77
CA ASN A 137 13.31 -2.51 7.15
C ASN A 137 13.02 -3.94 7.60
N GLU A 138 11.90 -4.19 8.28
CA GLU A 138 11.43 -5.54 8.59
C GLU A 138 11.15 -6.34 7.31
N CYS A 139 10.50 -5.74 6.29
CA CYS A 139 10.32 -6.38 4.98
C CYS A 139 11.67 -6.74 4.34
N VAL A 140 12.62 -5.81 4.29
CA VAL A 140 13.95 -6.03 3.69
C VAL A 140 14.69 -7.19 4.38
N ASN A 141 14.54 -7.31 5.70
CA ASN A 141 15.24 -8.33 6.48
C ASN A 141 14.54 -9.70 6.49
N SER A 142 13.22 -9.74 6.30
CA SER A 142 12.43 -10.96 6.41
C SER A 142 12.08 -11.61 5.06
N LEU A 143 12.05 -10.81 3.98
CA LEU A 143 11.72 -11.31 2.65
C LEU A 143 12.96 -11.77 1.89
N ILE A 144 12.82 -12.90 1.20
CA ILE A 144 13.84 -13.43 0.30
C ILE A 144 13.70 -12.70 -1.03
N LEU A 145 14.76 -11.98 -1.42
CA LEU A 145 14.79 -11.30 -2.72
C LEU A 145 14.97 -12.32 -3.83
N HIS A 146 14.03 -12.31 -4.77
CA HIS A 146 14.11 -13.05 -6.01
C HIS A 146 14.48 -12.13 -7.17
N GLU A 147 15.50 -12.51 -7.92
CA GLU A 147 15.89 -11.83 -9.15
C GLU A 147 15.55 -12.74 -10.34
N ARG A 148 14.71 -12.24 -11.23
CA ARG A 148 14.36 -12.94 -12.47
C ARG A 148 15.60 -13.04 -13.38
N LYS A 149 15.82 -14.23 -13.92
CA LYS A 149 16.98 -14.53 -14.76
C LYS A 149 16.73 -14.35 -16.26
N GLU A 150 15.47 -14.53 -16.68
CA GLU A 150 15.09 -14.51 -18.09
C GLU A 150 14.04 -13.43 -18.38
N ASN A 151 13.97 -12.99 -19.62
CA ASN A 151 13.06 -11.91 -20.00
C ASN A 151 11.64 -12.38 -20.34
N TYR A 152 11.44 -13.68 -20.67
CA TYR A 152 10.15 -14.29 -20.97
C TYR A 152 9.30 -13.49 -21.98
N TYR A 153 9.89 -13.07 -23.11
CA TYR A 153 9.21 -12.20 -24.09
C TYR A 153 7.91 -12.82 -24.62
N GLU A 154 7.93 -14.12 -24.95
CA GLU A 154 6.74 -14.82 -25.44
C GLU A 154 5.62 -14.85 -24.40
N LEU A 155 5.95 -15.13 -23.14
CA LEU A 155 4.98 -15.10 -22.05
C LEU A 155 4.45 -13.67 -21.79
N LEU A 156 5.32 -12.66 -21.87
CA LEU A 156 4.91 -11.26 -21.75
C LEU A 156 3.90 -10.89 -22.86
N ASP A 157 4.15 -11.30 -24.09
CA ASP A 157 3.22 -11.08 -25.21
C ASP A 157 1.90 -11.84 -25.01
N MET A 158 1.95 -13.05 -24.47
CA MET A 158 0.75 -13.80 -24.09
C MET A 158 -0.05 -13.04 -23.03
N ILE A 159 0.56 -12.60 -21.93
CA ILE A 159 -0.08 -11.85 -20.85
C ILE A 159 -0.71 -10.56 -21.39
N ASN A 160 0.02 -9.80 -22.23
CA ASN A 160 -0.49 -8.57 -22.86
C ASN A 160 -1.68 -8.83 -23.80
N SER A 161 -1.80 -10.03 -24.36
CA SER A 161 -2.87 -10.41 -25.28
C SER A 161 -4.13 -10.95 -24.59
N ILE A 162 -4.08 -11.22 -23.28
CA ILE A 162 -5.22 -11.74 -22.52
C ILE A 162 -6.37 -10.73 -22.56
N LYS A 163 -7.55 -11.21 -22.97
CA LYS A 163 -8.78 -10.43 -22.99
C LYS A 163 -9.83 -11.12 -22.14
N LEU A 164 -10.39 -10.39 -21.19
CA LEU A 164 -11.61 -10.83 -20.53
C LEU A 164 -12.84 -10.43 -21.36
N PRO A 165 -14.00 -11.08 -21.10
CA PRO A 165 -15.28 -10.68 -21.69
C PRO A 165 -15.62 -9.20 -21.44
N ASP A 166 -15.16 -8.64 -20.34
CA ASP A 166 -15.23 -7.20 -20.04
C ASP A 166 -13.99 -6.50 -20.61
N PRO A 167 -14.12 -5.71 -21.68
CA PRO A 167 -13.00 -5.05 -22.35
C PRO A 167 -12.38 -3.91 -21.55
N SER A 168 -13.04 -3.47 -20.46
CA SER A 168 -12.48 -2.47 -19.54
C SER A 168 -11.40 -3.06 -18.63
N LYS A 169 -11.38 -4.38 -18.45
CA LYS A 169 -10.42 -5.08 -17.61
C LYS A 169 -9.18 -5.49 -18.40
N ARG A 170 -8.04 -5.11 -17.90
CA ARG A 170 -6.73 -5.50 -18.44
C ARG A 170 -5.71 -5.59 -17.30
N ILE A 171 -4.72 -6.45 -17.48
CA ILE A 171 -3.58 -6.47 -16.57
C ILE A 171 -2.74 -5.21 -16.83
N HIS A 172 -2.43 -4.48 -15.78
CA HIS A 172 -1.60 -3.29 -15.92
C HIS A 172 -0.16 -3.65 -16.28
N LYS A 173 0.51 -2.78 -17.05
CA LYS A 173 1.86 -3.06 -17.57
C LYS A 173 2.88 -3.39 -16.46
N HIS A 174 2.75 -2.78 -15.29
CA HIS A 174 3.65 -3.05 -14.15
C HIS A 174 3.39 -4.45 -13.57
N ASP A 175 2.12 -4.86 -13.44
CA ASP A 175 1.75 -6.17 -12.91
C ASP A 175 2.28 -7.30 -13.78
N ASN A 176 2.39 -7.09 -15.11
CA ASN A 176 2.96 -8.08 -16.02
C ASN A 176 4.38 -8.48 -15.61
N TYR A 177 5.21 -7.52 -15.22
CA TYR A 177 6.58 -7.81 -14.78
C TYR A 177 6.62 -8.52 -13.43
N ILE A 178 5.71 -8.19 -12.52
CA ILE A 178 5.59 -8.88 -11.22
C ILE A 178 5.14 -10.34 -11.44
N ILE A 179 4.19 -10.56 -12.35
CA ILE A 179 3.75 -11.91 -12.75
C ILE A 179 4.92 -12.71 -13.32
N LEU A 180 5.74 -12.10 -14.20
CA LEU A 180 6.92 -12.76 -14.75
C LEU A 180 7.97 -13.09 -13.68
N ASP A 181 8.14 -12.25 -12.67
CA ASP A 181 9.03 -12.51 -11.55
C ASP A 181 8.53 -13.70 -10.71
N ALA A 182 7.23 -13.77 -10.45
CA ALA A 182 6.61 -14.90 -9.76
C ALA A 182 6.67 -16.19 -10.58
N HIS A 183 6.49 -16.12 -11.90
CA HIS A 183 6.65 -17.22 -12.85
C HIS A 183 8.09 -17.80 -12.83
N ASP A 184 9.12 -16.92 -12.91
CA ASP A 184 10.53 -17.34 -12.84
C ASP A 184 10.86 -18.04 -11.51
N LEU A 185 10.26 -17.61 -10.41
CA LEU A 185 10.38 -18.30 -9.13
C LEU A 185 9.65 -19.64 -9.15
N GLY A 186 8.49 -19.71 -9.81
CA GLY A 186 7.65 -20.91 -9.94
C GLY A 186 8.36 -22.09 -10.58
N TRP A 187 9.27 -21.84 -11.52
CA TRP A 187 10.15 -22.88 -12.11
C TRP A 187 11.02 -23.62 -11.09
N LYS A 188 11.27 -23.01 -9.93
CA LYS A 188 12.17 -23.58 -8.91
C LYS A 188 11.41 -24.16 -7.73
N ILE A 189 10.29 -23.56 -7.37
CA ILE A 189 9.51 -23.89 -6.17
C ILE A 189 8.04 -23.63 -6.42
N LYS A 190 7.17 -24.35 -5.71
CA LYS A 190 5.74 -24.04 -5.71
C LYS A 190 5.47 -22.69 -5.08
N VAL A 191 4.77 -21.82 -5.78
CA VAL A 191 4.53 -20.43 -5.40
C VAL A 191 3.04 -20.14 -5.27
N ASN A 192 2.66 -19.54 -4.15
CA ASN A 192 1.37 -18.87 -3.97
C ASN A 192 1.57 -17.35 -4.08
N PHE A 193 1.01 -16.75 -5.10
CA PHE A 193 1.04 -15.30 -5.34
C PHE A 193 -0.05 -14.62 -4.52
N ILE A 194 0.33 -13.68 -3.65
CA ILE A 194 -0.62 -12.93 -2.81
C ILE A 194 -0.73 -11.49 -3.29
N THR A 195 -1.96 -11.05 -3.58
CA THR A 195 -2.27 -9.69 -4.02
C THR A 195 -3.57 -9.18 -3.40
N SER A 196 -3.71 -7.86 -3.26
CA SER A 196 -4.98 -7.20 -2.96
C SER A 196 -5.73 -6.71 -4.20
N ASP A 197 -5.15 -6.90 -5.39
CA ASP A 197 -5.75 -6.48 -6.65
C ASP A 197 -6.79 -7.49 -7.13
N LYS A 198 -8.06 -7.09 -7.02
CA LYS A 198 -9.20 -7.89 -7.53
C LYS A 198 -9.26 -7.95 -9.04
N GLU A 199 -8.74 -6.91 -9.73
CA GLU A 199 -8.74 -6.89 -11.20
C GLU A 199 -7.73 -7.91 -11.69
N LEU A 200 -6.54 -7.97 -11.11
CA LEU A 200 -5.54 -8.99 -11.40
C LEU A 200 -6.05 -10.41 -11.11
N LEU A 201 -6.75 -10.60 -10.00
CA LEU A 201 -7.35 -11.89 -9.65
C LEU A 201 -8.46 -12.35 -10.60
N ALA A 202 -9.09 -11.45 -11.34
CA ALA A 202 -10.04 -11.84 -12.39
C ALA A 202 -9.37 -12.66 -13.52
N PHE A 203 -8.05 -12.59 -13.64
CA PHE A 203 -7.24 -13.35 -14.61
C PHE A 203 -6.62 -14.63 -14.01
N LYS A 204 -6.90 -14.95 -12.75
CA LYS A 204 -6.27 -16.03 -11.98
C LYS A 204 -6.16 -17.34 -12.74
N GLU A 205 -7.27 -17.85 -13.28
CA GLU A 205 -7.29 -19.17 -13.94
C GLU A 205 -6.44 -19.17 -15.21
N ILE A 206 -6.52 -18.11 -16.02
CA ILE A 206 -5.71 -17.99 -17.24
C ILE A 206 -4.23 -17.84 -16.88
N LEU A 207 -3.91 -17.04 -15.86
CA LEU A 207 -2.52 -16.85 -15.42
C LEU A 207 -1.93 -18.15 -14.89
N LYS A 208 -2.68 -18.96 -14.14
CA LYS A 208 -2.24 -20.28 -13.66
C LYS A 208 -2.00 -21.29 -14.80
N GLU A 209 -2.72 -21.16 -15.91
CA GLU A 209 -2.53 -22.04 -17.08
C GLU A 209 -1.27 -21.70 -17.88
N ILE A 210 -0.90 -20.42 -17.95
CA ILE A 210 0.21 -19.95 -18.79
C ILE A 210 1.50 -19.66 -18.01
N THR A 211 1.45 -19.66 -16.68
CA THR A 211 2.60 -19.41 -15.81
C THR A 211 2.89 -20.58 -14.89
N GLU A 212 4.03 -20.56 -14.21
CA GLU A 212 4.40 -21.51 -13.15
C GLU A 212 3.93 -21.07 -11.75
N ILE A 213 2.89 -20.22 -11.67
CA ILE A 213 2.27 -19.83 -10.41
C ILE A 213 1.26 -20.90 -10.02
N ASP A 214 1.51 -21.61 -8.89
CA ASP A 214 0.62 -22.69 -8.45
C ASP A 214 -0.74 -22.17 -7.97
N GLU A 215 -0.74 -21.03 -7.25
CA GLU A 215 -1.94 -20.46 -6.66
C GLU A 215 -1.85 -18.93 -6.62
N MET A 216 -3.02 -18.29 -6.71
CA MET A 216 -3.18 -16.85 -6.51
C MET A 216 -4.23 -16.62 -5.42
N THR A 217 -3.85 -15.91 -4.38
CA THR A 217 -4.70 -15.67 -3.21
C THR A 217 -4.99 -14.18 -3.03
N TYR A 218 -6.27 -13.86 -2.84
CA TYR A 218 -6.67 -12.51 -2.48
C TYR A 218 -6.26 -12.20 -1.03
N LEU A 219 -5.61 -11.06 -0.83
CA LEU A 219 -5.17 -10.63 0.50
C LEU A 219 -6.32 -10.53 1.51
N GLY A 220 -7.51 -10.13 1.05
CA GLY A 220 -8.72 -10.03 1.87
C GLY A 220 -9.29 -11.37 2.36
N ASP A 221 -8.92 -12.50 1.73
CA ASP A 221 -9.38 -13.83 2.11
C ASP A 221 -8.48 -14.50 3.18
N LEU A 222 -7.40 -13.82 3.58
CA LEU A 222 -6.51 -14.32 4.60
C LEU A 222 -7.17 -14.16 6.00
N SER A 223 -7.84 -15.20 6.43
CA SER A 223 -8.43 -15.31 7.77
C SER A 223 -7.38 -15.60 8.84
#